data_94406f06213c0311d8cc31f6388bce80
#
_entry.id   94406f06213c0311d8cc31f6388bce80
#
_cell.length_a   1.000
_cell.length_b   1.000
_cell.length_c   1.000
_cell.angle_alpha   90.00
_cell.angle_beta   90.00
_cell.angle_gamma   90.00
#
_symmetry.space_group_name_H-M   'P 1'
#
loop_
_entity.id
_entity.type
_entity.pdbx_description
1 polymer ?
#
loop_
_entity_poly.entity_id
_entity_poly.type
_entity_poly.pdbx_seq_one_letter_code
_entity_poly.pdbx_strand_id
1 'polypeptide(L)'
;MEKRYEITKKAGIYGIIGNIFLLIIKSIVGFISKSQAMIADAFNSAGDIFASLMTFIGNKIASVPGDMDHNFGHGKAEYLFSMFISISMILVSVKLLYDSVITLINGSQLAFSWFLVVVCIVTIITKLFLYFYTKKGYKNTKNILIEANMKDHRNDCVVTTFTLISTLLTLINVYWFDSVVGIGISIWICYTGITIFMESYNILMDVSVDAKTKAKILELTNNYKDIKDISDIKSTPVGDKYVIVLTIYVDGNMKTFDSHKLADDLEKDVNKLEKVYRTIVHVEPV
;
A
#
# COMPACT_ATOMS: atom_id res chain seq x y z
N MET A 1 -9.00 -15.54 6.55
CA MET A 1 -8.77 -14.96 5.21
C MET A 1 -10.01 -14.26 4.68
N GLU A 2 -11.17 -14.85 4.63
CA GLU A 2 -12.42 -14.28 4.09
C GLU A 2 -12.76 -12.88 4.66
N LYS A 3 -12.69 -12.70 5.97
CA LYS A 3 -12.94 -11.40 6.64
C LYS A 3 -11.97 -10.30 6.20
N ARG A 4 -10.72 -10.64 5.87
CA ARG A 4 -9.70 -9.71 5.37
C ARG A 4 -10.10 -9.16 3.99
N TYR A 5 -10.49 -10.05 3.07
CA TYR A 5 -10.92 -9.67 1.72
C TYR A 5 -12.24 -8.88 1.71
N GLU A 6 -13.18 -9.22 2.60
CA GLU A 6 -14.43 -8.47 2.78
C GLU A 6 -14.19 -7.02 3.22
N ILE A 7 -13.27 -6.78 4.15
CA ILE A 7 -12.91 -5.43 4.61
C ILE A 7 -12.28 -4.64 3.45
N THR A 8 -11.36 -5.26 2.71
CA THR A 8 -10.68 -4.61 1.56
C THR A 8 -11.67 -4.29 0.45
N LYS A 9 -12.58 -5.21 0.13
CA LYS A 9 -13.67 -5.00 -0.84
C LYS A 9 -14.52 -3.79 -0.49
N LYS A 10 -14.96 -3.69 0.77
CA LYS A 10 -15.77 -2.56 1.24
C LYS A 10 -14.99 -1.24 1.17
N ALA A 11 -13.69 -1.25 1.50
CA ALA A 11 -12.84 -0.08 1.38
C ALA A 11 -12.77 0.42 -0.08
N GLY A 12 -12.57 -0.47 -1.05
CA GLY A 12 -12.61 -0.11 -2.48
C GLY A 12 -13.96 0.45 -2.91
N ILE A 13 -15.07 -0.18 -2.54
CA ILE A 13 -16.42 0.29 -2.90
C ILE A 13 -16.71 1.68 -2.32
N TYR A 14 -16.42 1.90 -1.03
CA TYR A 14 -16.65 3.21 -0.40
C TYR A 14 -15.73 4.30 -0.99
N GLY A 15 -14.48 3.93 -1.35
CA GLY A 15 -13.58 4.80 -2.08
C GLY A 15 -14.16 5.22 -3.43
N ILE A 16 -14.65 4.26 -4.24
CA ILE A 16 -15.29 4.54 -5.53
C ILE A 16 -16.49 5.47 -5.36
N ILE A 17 -17.42 5.16 -4.44
CA ILE A 17 -18.62 5.96 -4.21
C ILE A 17 -18.26 7.37 -3.75
N GLY A 18 -17.35 7.51 -2.78
CA GLY A 18 -16.93 8.81 -2.27
C GLY A 18 -16.24 9.67 -3.33
N ASN A 19 -15.38 9.07 -4.14
CA ASN A 19 -14.67 9.81 -5.19
C ASN A 19 -15.57 10.15 -6.38
N ILE A 20 -16.55 9.30 -6.74
CA ILE A 20 -17.61 9.65 -7.73
C ILE A 20 -18.42 10.85 -7.22
N PHE A 21 -18.82 10.84 -5.95
CA PHE A 21 -19.54 11.95 -5.33
C PHE A 21 -18.75 13.26 -5.43
N LEU A 22 -17.43 13.23 -5.11
CA LEU A 22 -16.56 14.39 -5.23
C LEU A 22 -16.37 14.83 -6.69
N LEU A 23 -16.19 13.90 -7.63
CA LEU A 23 -16.09 14.19 -9.05
C LEU A 23 -17.32 14.95 -9.54
N ILE A 24 -18.53 14.49 -9.20
CA ILE A 24 -19.79 15.12 -9.59
C ILE A 24 -19.89 16.55 -9.04
N ILE A 25 -19.66 16.73 -7.73
CA ILE A 25 -19.76 18.06 -7.09
C ILE A 25 -18.74 19.02 -7.70
N LYS A 26 -17.48 18.61 -7.82
CA LYS A 26 -16.41 19.44 -8.38
C LYS A 26 -16.68 19.80 -9.84
N SER A 27 -17.21 18.86 -10.64
CA SER A 27 -17.61 19.12 -12.03
C SER A 27 -18.73 20.14 -12.11
N ILE A 28 -19.83 19.96 -11.35
CA ILE A 28 -20.95 20.89 -11.33
C ILE A 28 -20.48 22.31 -10.94
N VAL A 29 -19.73 22.43 -9.84
CA VAL A 29 -19.22 23.71 -9.38
C VAL A 29 -18.24 24.33 -10.37
N GLY A 30 -17.36 23.51 -10.97
CA GLY A 30 -16.41 23.97 -11.99
C GLY A 30 -17.10 24.54 -13.23
N PHE A 31 -18.13 23.88 -13.73
CA PHE A 31 -18.93 24.38 -14.87
C PHE A 31 -19.73 25.64 -14.55
N ILE A 32 -20.41 25.69 -13.40
CA ILE A 32 -21.22 26.86 -12.99
C ILE A 32 -20.33 28.08 -12.75
N SER A 33 -19.21 27.89 -12.05
CA SER A 33 -18.28 28.98 -11.73
C SER A 33 -17.32 29.34 -12.88
N LYS A 34 -17.34 28.58 -13.98
CA LYS A 34 -16.38 28.68 -15.10
C LYS A 34 -14.92 28.62 -14.62
N SER A 35 -14.67 27.93 -13.53
CA SER A 35 -13.33 27.83 -12.92
C SER A 35 -12.54 26.68 -13.51
N GLN A 36 -11.47 26.99 -14.26
CA GLN A 36 -10.55 26.00 -14.81
C GLN A 36 -9.87 25.17 -13.68
N ALA A 37 -9.56 25.82 -12.55
CA ALA A 37 -8.98 25.15 -11.38
C ALA A 37 -9.91 24.07 -10.81
N MET A 38 -11.22 24.34 -10.72
CA MET A 38 -12.21 23.39 -10.24
C MET A 38 -12.41 22.22 -11.20
N ILE A 39 -12.36 22.48 -12.51
CA ILE A 39 -12.41 21.44 -13.53
C ILE A 39 -11.18 20.54 -13.44
N ALA A 40 -9.99 21.14 -13.28
CA ALA A 40 -8.76 20.36 -13.07
C ALA A 40 -8.80 19.51 -11.79
N ASP A 41 -9.36 20.03 -10.69
CA ASP A 41 -9.55 19.28 -9.44
C ASP A 41 -10.59 18.15 -9.58
N ALA A 42 -11.61 18.33 -10.44
CA ALA A 42 -12.52 17.24 -10.80
C ALA A 42 -11.80 16.10 -11.54
N PHE A 43 -10.89 16.40 -12.47
CA PHE A 43 -10.05 15.39 -13.12
C PHE A 43 -9.13 14.65 -12.12
N ASN A 44 -8.61 15.35 -11.10
CA ASN A 44 -7.85 14.69 -10.04
C ASN A 44 -8.70 13.65 -9.29
N SER A 45 -9.97 13.98 -9.00
CA SER A 45 -10.90 13.02 -8.38
C SER A 45 -11.19 11.79 -9.26
N ALA A 46 -11.04 11.89 -10.59
CA ALA A 46 -11.10 10.72 -11.47
C ALA A 46 -9.89 9.78 -11.28
N GLY A 47 -8.70 10.32 -11.01
CA GLY A 47 -7.52 9.54 -10.60
C GLY A 47 -7.74 8.77 -9.29
N ASP A 48 -8.44 9.38 -8.33
CA ASP A 48 -8.76 8.75 -7.04
C ASP A 48 -9.77 7.59 -7.22
N ILE A 49 -10.68 7.70 -8.20
CA ILE A 49 -11.57 6.59 -8.59
C ILE A 49 -10.73 5.44 -9.12
N PHE A 50 -9.71 5.72 -9.94
CA PHE A 50 -8.79 4.69 -10.44
C PHE A 50 -8.10 3.95 -9.29
N ALA A 51 -7.52 4.65 -8.30
CA ALA A 51 -6.89 4.03 -7.15
C ALA A 51 -7.84 3.12 -6.35
N SER A 52 -9.07 3.59 -6.13
CA SER A 52 -10.12 2.81 -5.44
C SER A 52 -10.56 1.59 -6.26
N LEU A 53 -10.62 1.71 -7.60
CA LEU A 53 -10.92 0.62 -8.52
C LEU A 53 -9.80 -0.43 -8.50
N MET A 54 -8.53 -0.01 -8.50
CA MET A 54 -7.38 -0.91 -8.37
C MET A 54 -7.45 -1.70 -7.05
N THR A 55 -7.85 -1.05 -5.96
CA THR A 55 -8.07 -1.73 -4.67
C THR A 55 -9.17 -2.79 -4.78
N PHE A 56 -10.30 -2.48 -5.42
CA PHE A 56 -11.40 -3.42 -5.58
C PHE A 56 -11.03 -4.61 -6.47
N ILE A 57 -10.43 -4.36 -7.63
CA ILE A 57 -10.04 -5.40 -8.60
C ILE A 57 -8.90 -6.25 -8.02
N GLY A 58 -7.87 -5.63 -7.47
CA GLY A 58 -6.72 -6.30 -6.87
C GLY A 58 -7.14 -7.23 -5.73
N ASN A 59 -8.06 -6.77 -4.87
CA ASN A 59 -8.62 -7.60 -3.82
C ASN A 59 -9.44 -8.78 -4.38
N LYS A 60 -10.24 -8.56 -5.42
CA LYS A 60 -11.05 -9.61 -6.05
C LYS A 60 -10.16 -10.71 -6.63
N ILE A 61 -9.07 -10.35 -7.31
CA ILE A 61 -8.11 -11.32 -7.86
C ILE A 61 -7.36 -12.02 -6.74
N ALA A 62 -6.83 -11.26 -5.77
CA ALA A 62 -6.05 -11.81 -4.66
C ALA A 62 -6.84 -12.77 -3.77
N SER A 63 -8.18 -12.66 -3.76
CA SER A 63 -9.05 -13.55 -2.98
C SER A 63 -9.25 -14.93 -3.61
N VAL A 64 -8.81 -15.15 -4.85
CA VAL A 64 -8.92 -16.43 -5.54
C VAL A 64 -7.90 -17.41 -4.93
N PRO A 65 -8.36 -18.59 -4.45
CA PRO A 65 -7.48 -19.62 -3.91
C PRO A 65 -6.55 -20.20 -4.98
N GLY A 66 -5.63 -21.06 -4.56
CA GLY A 66 -4.76 -21.79 -5.49
C GLY A 66 -5.54 -22.65 -6.47
N ASP A 67 -5.08 -22.70 -7.71
CA ASP A 67 -5.58 -23.47 -8.83
C ASP A 67 -4.44 -24.26 -9.50
N MET A 68 -4.71 -24.86 -10.65
CA MET A 68 -3.71 -25.66 -11.37
C MET A 68 -2.56 -24.81 -11.93
N ASP A 69 -2.84 -23.55 -12.30
CA ASP A 69 -1.85 -22.63 -12.85
C ASP A 69 -1.11 -21.85 -11.74
N HIS A 70 -1.78 -21.56 -10.63
CA HIS A 70 -1.25 -20.79 -9.50
C HIS A 70 -1.43 -21.55 -8.17
N ASN A 71 -0.58 -22.53 -7.93
CA ASN A 71 -0.69 -23.47 -6.79
C ASN A 71 -0.71 -22.80 -5.42
N PHE A 72 -0.09 -21.61 -5.27
CA PHE A 72 -0.07 -20.82 -4.04
C PHE A 72 -1.15 -19.73 -3.99
N GLY A 73 -2.08 -19.72 -4.97
CA GLY A 73 -3.13 -18.72 -5.10
C GLY A 73 -2.65 -17.39 -5.67
N HIS A 74 -3.57 -16.42 -5.70
CA HIS A 74 -3.37 -15.15 -6.39
C HIS A 74 -2.99 -13.98 -5.43
N GLY A 75 -2.53 -14.28 -4.22
CA GLY A 75 -2.25 -13.29 -3.18
C GLY A 75 -1.27 -12.18 -3.58
N LYS A 76 -0.32 -12.45 -4.51
CA LYS A 76 0.60 -11.45 -5.04
C LYS A 76 -0.10 -10.34 -5.85
N ALA A 77 -1.35 -10.53 -6.29
CA ALA A 77 -2.13 -9.50 -6.96
C ALA A 77 -2.32 -8.25 -6.08
N GLU A 78 -2.39 -8.38 -4.74
CA GLU A 78 -2.46 -7.23 -3.85
C GLU A 78 -1.28 -6.27 -4.06
N TYR A 79 -0.09 -6.81 -4.21
CA TYR A 79 1.15 -6.04 -4.40
C TYR A 79 1.23 -5.45 -5.81
N LEU A 80 0.84 -6.21 -6.85
CA LEU A 80 0.77 -5.71 -8.21
C LEU A 80 -0.16 -4.50 -8.34
N PHE A 81 -1.37 -4.60 -7.80
CA PHE A 81 -2.34 -3.50 -7.84
C PHE A 81 -1.97 -2.33 -6.94
N SER A 82 -1.32 -2.57 -5.79
CA SER A 82 -0.74 -1.50 -4.96
C SER A 82 0.38 -0.74 -5.67
N MET A 83 1.16 -1.42 -6.50
CA MET A 83 2.17 -0.79 -7.35
C MET A 83 1.54 0.16 -8.39
N PHE A 84 0.40 -0.19 -9.00
CA PHE A 84 -0.34 0.73 -9.88
C PHE A 84 -0.85 1.96 -9.13
N ILE A 85 -1.38 1.80 -7.90
CA ILE A 85 -1.80 2.92 -7.06
C ILE A 85 -0.60 3.82 -6.74
N SER A 86 0.54 3.24 -6.36
CA SER A 86 1.74 4.01 -6.02
C SER A 86 2.31 4.78 -7.21
N ILE A 87 2.28 4.21 -8.41
CA ILE A 87 2.66 4.90 -9.65
C ILE A 87 1.76 6.11 -9.89
N SER A 88 0.43 5.96 -9.72
CA SER A 88 -0.49 7.09 -9.87
C SER A 88 -0.19 8.21 -8.87
N MET A 89 0.13 7.87 -7.60
CA MET A 89 0.54 8.85 -6.59
C MET A 89 1.83 9.59 -6.98
N ILE A 90 2.83 8.88 -7.52
CA ILE A 90 4.09 9.49 -7.99
C ILE A 90 3.80 10.45 -9.16
N LEU A 91 2.99 10.04 -10.14
CA LEU A 91 2.64 10.89 -11.27
C LEU A 91 1.90 12.18 -10.83
N VAL A 92 0.94 12.05 -9.90
CA VAL A 92 0.23 13.19 -9.32
C VAL A 92 1.19 14.11 -8.58
N SER A 93 2.13 13.56 -7.80
CA SER A 93 3.12 14.34 -7.06
C SER A 93 4.07 15.12 -7.98
N VAL A 94 4.53 14.51 -9.07
CA VAL A 94 5.37 15.17 -10.07
C VAL A 94 4.61 16.31 -10.75
N LYS A 95 3.33 16.08 -11.11
CA LYS A 95 2.48 17.16 -11.65
C LYS A 95 2.30 18.29 -10.65
N LEU A 96 1.98 17.99 -9.40
CA LEU A 96 1.81 18.99 -8.34
C LEU A 96 3.09 19.79 -8.11
N LEU A 97 4.27 19.14 -8.14
CA LEU A 97 5.56 19.78 -8.04
C LEU A 97 5.77 20.76 -9.20
N TYR A 98 5.54 20.31 -10.43
CA TYR A 98 5.67 21.13 -11.63
C TYR A 98 4.76 22.36 -11.56
N ASP A 99 3.47 22.16 -11.29
CA ASP A 99 2.47 23.24 -11.19
C ASP A 99 2.85 24.24 -10.10
N SER A 100 3.32 23.76 -8.93
CA SER A 100 3.74 24.62 -7.82
C SER A 100 4.98 25.46 -8.15
N VAL A 101 5.98 24.87 -8.84
CA VAL A 101 7.19 25.59 -9.27
C VAL A 101 6.86 26.66 -10.33
N ILE A 102 6.05 26.32 -11.32
CA ILE A 102 5.61 27.26 -12.36
C ILE A 102 4.81 28.42 -11.74
N THR A 103 3.90 28.11 -10.79
CA THR A 103 3.13 29.14 -10.09
C THR A 103 4.02 30.03 -9.22
N LEU A 104 5.09 29.48 -8.62
CA LEU A 104 6.05 30.26 -7.84
C LEU A 104 6.82 31.25 -8.72
N ILE A 105 7.21 30.83 -9.94
CA ILE A 105 7.99 31.66 -10.90
C ILE A 105 7.11 32.74 -11.53
N ASN A 106 5.91 32.39 -11.98
CA ASN A 106 5.02 33.29 -12.74
C ASN A 106 4.10 34.14 -11.85
N GLY A 107 4.07 33.86 -10.55
CA GLY A 107 3.10 34.43 -9.61
C GLY A 107 1.79 33.66 -9.59
N SER A 108 1.18 33.57 -8.42
CA SER A 108 -0.11 32.90 -8.23
C SER A 108 -1.24 33.76 -8.81
N GLN A 109 -2.14 33.13 -9.57
CA GLN A 109 -3.39 33.72 -10.04
C GLN A 109 -4.60 33.19 -9.23
N LEU A 110 -4.36 32.59 -8.07
CA LEU A 110 -5.42 32.06 -7.24
C LEU A 110 -6.36 33.19 -6.80
N ALA A 111 -7.61 33.16 -7.26
CA ALA A 111 -8.64 34.10 -6.87
C ALA A 111 -9.50 33.51 -5.77
N PHE A 112 -9.87 34.33 -4.78
CA PHE A 112 -10.80 33.93 -3.76
C PHE A 112 -12.18 33.55 -4.36
N SER A 113 -12.73 32.42 -3.95
CA SER A 113 -14.05 31.96 -4.33
C SER A 113 -14.73 31.21 -3.20
N TRP A 114 -15.92 31.62 -2.83
CA TRP A 114 -16.75 30.88 -1.86
C TRP A 114 -17.09 29.45 -2.33
N PHE A 115 -17.27 29.26 -3.64
CA PHE A 115 -17.49 27.92 -4.20
C PHE A 115 -16.31 27.00 -3.94
N LEU A 116 -15.06 27.50 -4.11
CA LEU A 116 -13.86 26.77 -3.82
C LEU A 116 -13.77 26.37 -2.34
N VAL A 117 -14.07 27.32 -1.44
CA VAL A 117 -14.10 27.06 0.02
C VAL A 117 -15.08 25.94 0.36
N VAL A 118 -16.30 25.99 -0.15
CA VAL A 118 -17.33 24.96 0.11
C VAL A 118 -16.87 23.59 -0.41
N VAL A 119 -16.34 23.55 -1.63
CA VAL A 119 -15.85 22.28 -2.23
C VAL A 119 -14.65 21.73 -1.45
N CYS A 120 -13.72 22.57 -1.00
CA CYS A 120 -12.62 22.12 -0.13
C CYS A 120 -13.14 21.49 1.16
N ILE A 121 -14.11 22.14 1.83
CA ILE A 121 -14.71 21.60 3.06
C ILE A 121 -15.38 20.25 2.82
N VAL A 122 -16.19 20.12 1.77
CA VAL A 122 -16.88 18.86 1.41
C VAL A 122 -15.84 17.77 1.08
N THR A 123 -14.80 18.14 0.34
CA THR A 123 -13.71 17.20 -0.01
C THR A 123 -12.99 16.72 1.26
N ILE A 124 -12.60 17.62 2.16
CA ILE A 124 -11.93 17.28 3.43
C ILE A 124 -12.80 16.33 4.25
N ILE A 125 -14.09 16.63 4.43
CA ILE A 125 -15.00 15.78 5.21
C ILE A 125 -15.09 14.38 4.59
N THR A 126 -15.30 14.30 3.28
CA THR A 126 -15.40 13.02 2.55
C THR A 126 -14.10 12.21 2.65
N LYS A 127 -12.95 12.85 2.40
CA LYS A 127 -11.64 12.17 2.44
C LYS A 127 -11.23 11.78 3.86
N LEU A 128 -11.57 12.56 4.88
CA LEU A 128 -11.37 12.18 6.29
C LEU A 128 -12.20 10.94 6.65
N PHE A 129 -13.46 10.88 6.23
CA PHE A 129 -14.28 9.69 6.43
C PHE A 129 -13.64 8.46 5.80
N LEU A 130 -13.24 8.55 4.53
CA LEU A 130 -12.57 7.46 3.81
C LEU A 130 -11.23 7.09 4.47
N TYR A 131 -10.44 8.06 4.90
CA TYR A 131 -9.18 7.84 5.61
C TYR A 131 -9.39 7.07 6.92
N PHE A 132 -10.30 7.48 7.78
CA PHE A 132 -10.53 6.79 9.04
C PHE A 132 -11.12 5.40 8.82
N TYR A 133 -11.97 5.22 7.82
CA TYR A 133 -12.52 3.93 7.46
C TYR A 133 -11.41 2.97 7.00
N THR A 134 -10.58 3.40 6.04
CA THR A 134 -9.46 2.59 5.53
C THR A 134 -8.39 2.37 6.60
N LYS A 135 -8.10 3.35 7.46
CA LYS A 135 -7.18 3.20 8.61
C LYS A 135 -7.62 2.10 9.58
N LYS A 136 -8.92 2.05 9.90
CA LYS A 136 -9.50 0.96 10.72
C LYS A 136 -9.37 -0.38 10.00
N GLY A 137 -9.64 -0.42 8.71
CA GLY A 137 -9.47 -1.61 7.87
C GLY A 137 -8.02 -2.09 7.88
N TYR A 138 -7.06 -1.20 7.63
CA TYR A 138 -5.63 -1.53 7.63
C TYR A 138 -5.13 -2.09 8.96
N LYS A 139 -5.55 -1.50 10.08
CA LYS A 139 -5.19 -2.02 11.41
C LYS A 139 -5.58 -3.49 11.59
N ASN A 140 -6.71 -3.90 11.02
CA ASN A 140 -7.25 -5.25 11.17
C ASN A 140 -6.69 -6.25 10.14
N THR A 141 -6.28 -5.79 8.97
CA THR A 141 -5.95 -6.67 7.83
C THR A 141 -4.47 -6.64 7.45
N LYS A 142 -3.75 -5.54 7.75
CA LYS A 142 -2.38 -5.27 7.27
C LYS A 142 -2.24 -5.39 5.75
N ASN A 143 -3.33 -5.14 5.01
CA ASN A 143 -3.40 -5.30 3.57
C ASN A 143 -2.79 -4.07 2.89
N ILE A 144 -1.83 -4.29 1.96
CA ILE A 144 -1.10 -3.24 1.24
C ILE A 144 -2.02 -2.37 0.36
N LEU A 145 -3.09 -2.95 -0.24
CA LEU A 145 -4.06 -2.20 -1.02
C LEU A 145 -4.82 -1.18 -0.16
N ILE A 146 -5.22 -1.60 1.06
CA ILE A 146 -5.88 -0.68 2.01
C ILE A 146 -4.89 0.38 2.50
N GLU A 147 -3.62 0.01 2.70
CA GLU A 147 -2.58 0.96 3.10
C GLU A 147 -2.34 2.02 2.03
N ALA A 148 -2.21 1.62 0.77
CA ALA A 148 -2.05 2.53 -0.34
C ALA A 148 -3.23 3.51 -0.43
N ASN A 149 -4.47 3.00 -0.39
CA ASN A 149 -5.68 3.81 -0.43
C ASN A 149 -5.83 4.73 0.80
N MET A 150 -5.45 4.25 1.99
CA MET A 150 -5.43 5.07 3.21
C MET A 150 -4.45 6.23 3.09
N LYS A 151 -3.24 5.97 2.58
CA LYS A 151 -2.23 7.01 2.37
C LYS A 151 -2.66 8.02 1.31
N ASP A 152 -3.32 7.56 0.26
CA ASP A 152 -3.90 8.39 -0.79
C ASP A 152 -4.95 9.35 -0.21
N HIS A 153 -5.98 8.86 0.48
CA HIS A 153 -7.00 9.70 1.12
C HIS A 153 -6.41 10.68 2.14
N ARG A 154 -5.36 10.28 2.88
CA ARG A 154 -4.65 11.19 3.79
C ARG A 154 -3.98 12.32 3.02
N ASN A 155 -3.29 12.00 1.92
CA ASN A 155 -2.60 12.97 1.09
C ASN A 155 -3.59 13.99 0.53
N ASP A 156 -4.74 13.54 0.04
CA ASP A 156 -5.81 14.41 -0.45
C ASP A 156 -6.36 15.35 0.62
N CYS A 157 -6.55 14.85 1.87
CA CYS A 157 -6.93 15.71 2.99
C CYS A 157 -5.91 16.82 3.22
N VAL A 158 -4.61 16.49 3.19
CA VAL A 158 -3.53 17.45 3.42
C VAL A 158 -3.49 18.47 2.28
N VAL A 159 -3.46 18.03 1.03
CA VAL A 159 -3.47 18.91 -0.16
C VAL A 159 -4.66 19.85 -0.09
N THR A 160 -5.89 19.33 0.08
CA THR A 160 -7.12 20.14 0.08
C THR A 160 -7.16 21.11 1.26
N THR A 161 -6.63 20.72 2.45
CA THR A 161 -6.55 21.61 3.61
C THR A 161 -5.64 22.80 3.32
N PHE A 162 -4.47 22.56 2.73
CA PHE A 162 -3.57 23.63 2.36
C PHE A 162 -4.11 24.49 1.22
N THR A 163 -4.81 23.92 0.24
CA THR A 163 -5.53 24.67 -0.80
C THR A 163 -6.59 25.58 -0.18
N LEU A 164 -7.33 25.11 0.83
CA LEU A 164 -8.29 25.94 1.56
C LEU A 164 -7.61 27.10 2.29
N ILE A 165 -6.51 26.83 3.01
CA ILE A 165 -5.71 27.87 3.68
C ILE A 165 -5.18 28.89 2.66
N SER A 166 -4.60 28.42 1.55
CA SER A 166 -4.10 29.26 0.46
C SER A 166 -5.21 30.17 -0.09
N THR A 167 -6.40 29.60 -0.33
CA THR A 167 -7.56 30.36 -0.80
C THR A 167 -7.96 31.46 0.19
N LEU A 168 -7.92 31.20 1.49
CA LEU A 168 -8.22 32.22 2.51
C LEU A 168 -7.11 33.28 2.60
N LEU A 169 -5.85 32.91 2.43
CA LEU A 169 -4.72 33.83 2.46
C LEU A 169 -4.71 34.80 1.28
N THR A 170 -5.39 34.50 0.17
CA THR A 170 -5.56 35.46 -0.93
C THR A 170 -6.33 36.72 -0.51
N LEU A 171 -7.21 36.63 0.52
CA LEU A 171 -7.94 37.78 1.08
C LEU A 171 -7.01 38.84 1.70
N ILE A 172 -5.81 38.43 2.11
CA ILE A 172 -4.77 39.31 2.68
C ILE A 172 -3.56 39.47 1.73
N ASN A 173 -3.75 39.16 0.45
CA ASN A 173 -2.76 39.27 -0.62
C ASN A 173 -1.49 38.43 -0.43
N VAL A 174 -1.59 37.29 0.29
CA VAL A 174 -0.49 36.32 0.44
C VAL A 174 -0.67 35.20 -0.59
N TYR A 175 -0.01 35.34 -1.74
CA TYR A 175 -0.14 34.42 -2.88
C TYR A 175 0.96 33.37 -2.97
N TRP A 176 2.15 33.64 -2.42
CA TRP A 176 3.30 32.73 -2.50
C TRP A 176 3.15 31.44 -1.67
N PHE A 177 2.28 31.47 -0.65
CA PHE A 177 2.10 30.37 0.29
C PHE A 177 1.69 29.08 -0.41
N ASP A 178 0.75 29.14 -1.35
CA ASP A 178 0.26 27.98 -2.11
C ASP A 178 1.41 27.24 -2.81
N SER A 179 2.27 27.98 -3.52
CA SER A 179 3.38 27.40 -4.28
C SER A 179 4.42 26.74 -3.37
N VAL A 180 4.82 27.42 -2.30
CA VAL A 180 5.86 26.90 -1.37
C VAL A 180 5.38 25.65 -0.66
N VAL A 181 4.14 25.67 -0.17
CA VAL A 181 3.55 24.50 0.51
C VAL A 181 3.29 23.37 -0.49
N GLY A 182 2.84 23.69 -1.71
CA GLY A 182 2.63 22.72 -2.78
C GLY A 182 3.92 21.96 -3.13
N ILE A 183 5.08 22.63 -3.17
CA ILE A 183 6.40 21.98 -3.35
C ILE A 183 6.67 20.98 -2.20
N GLY A 184 6.50 21.42 -0.95
CA GLY A 184 6.73 20.54 0.21
C GLY A 184 5.83 19.30 0.22
N ILE A 185 4.54 19.48 -0.06
CA ILE A 185 3.55 18.41 -0.13
C ILE A 185 3.86 17.45 -1.28
N SER A 186 4.22 17.95 -2.45
CA SER A 186 4.54 17.11 -3.60
C SER A 186 5.72 16.18 -3.31
N ILE A 187 6.79 16.67 -2.67
CA ILE A 187 7.92 15.85 -2.25
C ILE A 187 7.47 14.76 -1.26
N TRP A 188 6.63 15.11 -0.30
CA TRP A 188 6.12 14.15 0.68
C TRP A 188 5.23 13.07 0.04
N ILE A 189 4.34 13.44 -0.91
CA ILE A 189 3.50 12.47 -1.65
C ILE A 189 4.37 11.56 -2.50
N CYS A 190 5.39 12.11 -3.19
CA CYS A 190 6.35 11.34 -3.97
C CYS A 190 7.06 10.29 -3.11
N TYR A 191 7.60 10.69 -1.96
CA TYR A 191 8.22 9.78 -1.00
C TYR A 191 7.26 8.68 -0.54
N THR A 192 6.00 9.02 -0.25
CA THR A 192 4.96 8.06 0.14
C THR A 192 4.69 7.05 -0.97
N GLY A 193 4.56 7.52 -2.22
CA GLY A 193 4.37 6.67 -3.40
C GLY A 193 5.56 5.72 -3.62
N ILE A 194 6.79 6.25 -3.57
CA ILE A 194 8.01 5.43 -3.70
C ILE A 194 8.07 4.35 -2.62
N THR A 195 7.70 4.68 -1.38
CA THR A 195 7.70 3.70 -0.28
C THR A 195 6.75 2.53 -0.55
N ILE A 196 5.51 2.80 -0.99
CA ILE A 196 4.53 1.74 -1.34
C ILE A 196 5.02 0.95 -2.55
N PHE A 197 5.57 1.65 -3.56
CA PHE A 197 6.13 1.00 -4.75
C PHE A 197 7.23 0.01 -4.37
N MET A 198 8.20 0.43 -3.57
CA MET A 198 9.32 -0.41 -3.17
C MET A 198 8.89 -1.59 -2.29
N GLU A 199 7.91 -1.40 -1.41
CA GLU A 199 7.33 -2.48 -0.62
C GLU A 199 6.68 -3.54 -1.53
N SER A 200 5.86 -3.10 -2.48
CA SER A 200 5.22 -3.98 -3.46
C SER A 200 6.24 -4.68 -4.36
N TYR A 201 7.21 -3.92 -4.88
CA TYR A 201 8.30 -4.43 -5.71
C TYR A 201 9.11 -5.53 -5.00
N ASN A 202 9.51 -5.29 -3.75
CA ASN A 202 10.31 -6.25 -2.99
C ASN A 202 9.57 -7.58 -2.81
N ILE A 203 8.27 -7.58 -2.53
CA ILE A 203 7.47 -8.81 -2.42
C ILE A 203 7.35 -9.53 -3.77
N LEU A 204 7.15 -8.78 -4.86
CA LEU A 204 7.07 -9.37 -6.22
C LEU A 204 8.42 -9.96 -6.65
N MET A 205 9.53 -9.39 -6.18
CA MET A 205 10.91 -9.86 -6.41
C MET A 205 11.40 -10.86 -5.35
N ASP A 206 10.47 -11.54 -4.68
CA ASP A 206 10.77 -12.61 -3.72
C ASP A 206 11.73 -12.17 -2.59
N VAL A 207 11.49 -11.00 -2.01
CA VAL A 207 12.26 -10.53 -0.85
C VAL A 207 12.29 -11.57 0.27
N SER A 208 13.44 -11.74 0.87
CA SER A 208 13.62 -12.67 2.00
C SER A 208 12.78 -12.26 3.22
N VAL A 209 12.38 -13.24 4.02
CA VAL A 209 11.71 -13.03 5.29
C VAL A 209 12.55 -12.11 6.21
N ASP A 210 11.87 -11.32 7.02
CA ASP A 210 12.52 -10.33 7.90
C ASP A 210 13.49 -10.95 8.92
N ALA A 211 14.50 -10.17 9.31
CA ALA A 211 15.56 -10.59 10.21
C ALA A 211 15.04 -11.15 11.56
N LYS A 212 13.91 -10.63 12.07
CA LYS A 212 13.31 -11.10 13.32
C LYS A 212 12.73 -12.51 13.17
N THR A 213 12.05 -12.79 12.06
CA THR A 213 11.52 -14.12 11.77
C THR A 213 12.66 -15.11 11.50
N LYS A 214 13.70 -14.67 10.75
CA LYS A 214 14.90 -15.47 10.53
C LYS A 214 15.60 -15.84 11.85
N ALA A 215 15.76 -14.89 12.77
CA ALA A 215 16.34 -15.16 14.08
C ALA A 215 15.53 -16.18 14.90
N LYS A 216 14.20 -16.12 14.86
CA LYS A 216 13.34 -17.12 15.52
C LYS A 216 13.48 -18.52 14.91
N ILE A 217 13.63 -18.63 13.59
CA ILE A 217 13.88 -19.91 12.91
C ILE A 217 15.21 -20.49 13.39
N LEU A 218 16.27 -19.68 13.46
CA LEU A 218 17.56 -20.10 13.98
C LEU A 218 17.50 -20.55 15.45
N GLU A 219 16.78 -19.79 16.29
CA GLU A 219 16.56 -20.16 17.69
C GLU A 219 15.85 -21.50 17.84
N LEU A 220 14.78 -21.75 17.07
CA LEU A 220 14.08 -23.02 17.06
C LEU A 220 15.00 -24.18 16.61
N THR A 221 15.79 -23.97 15.56
CA THR A 221 16.71 -25.00 15.04
C THR A 221 17.81 -25.36 16.05
N ASN A 222 18.31 -24.38 16.81
CA ASN A 222 19.32 -24.62 17.84
C ASN A 222 18.82 -25.49 19.02
N ASN A 223 17.51 -25.69 19.17
CA ASN A 223 16.97 -26.62 20.17
C ASN A 223 17.13 -28.10 19.79
N TYR A 224 17.47 -28.38 18.54
CA TYR A 224 17.64 -29.74 18.00
C TYR A 224 19.12 -30.14 18.02
N LYS A 225 19.51 -30.97 19.01
CA LYS A 225 20.91 -31.37 19.26
C LYS A 225 21.55 -32.17 18.11
N ASP A 226 20.71 -32.85 17.34
CA ASP A 226 21.15 -33.69 16.22
C ASP A 226 21.42 -32.89 14.94
N ILE A 227 21.06 -31.61 14.90
CA ILE A 227 21.42 -30.68 13.84
C ILE A 227 22.82 -30.13 14.14
N LYS A 228 23.75 -30.40 13.23
CA LYS A 228 25.15 -29.95 13.37
C LYS A 228 25.34 -28.51 12.94
N ASP A 229 24.69 -28.11 11.84
CA ASP A 229 24.78 -26.76 11.30
C ASP A 229 23.58 -26.46 10.40
N ILE A 230 23.42 -25.18 10.05
CA ILE A 230 22.42 -24.67 9.12
C ILE A 230 23.17 -24.02 7.96
N SER A 231 22.98 -24.52 6.75
CA SER A 231 23.64 -23.97 5.55
C SER A 231 22.95 -22.68 5.07
N ASP A 232 21.64 -22.76 4.84
CA ASP A 232 20.89 -21.69 4.18
C ASP A 232 19.42 -21.63 4.64
N ILE A 233 18.90 -20.42 4.69
CA ILE A 233 17.48 -20.14 4.90
C ILE A 233 16.98 -19.30 3.72
N LYS A 234 16.34 -19.96 2.75
CA LYS A 234 15.66 -19.29 1.64
C LYS A 234 14.19 -19.11 1.95
N SER A 235 13.61 -18.03 1.46
CA SER A 235 12.20 -17.76 1.67
C SER A 235 11.58 -17.11 0.45
N THR A 236 10.34 -17.50 0.13
CA THR A 236 9.56 -16.95 -0.99
C THR A 236 8.21 -16.48 -0.47
N PRO A 237 7.81 -15.21 -0.71
CA PRO A 237 6.51 -14.70 -0.28
C PRO A 237 5.36 -15.38 -1.00
N VAL A 238 4.34 -15.76 -0.20
CA VAL A 238 3.06 -16.32 -0.67
C VAL A 238 1.94 -15.51 0.00
N GLY A 239 1.41 -14.50 -0.70
CA GLY A 239 0.51 -13.53 -0.10
C GLY A 239 1.21 -12.75 1.02
N ASP A 240 0.68 -12.82 2.23
CA ASP A 240 1.21 -12.18 3.44
C ASP A 240 2.13 -13.08 4.28
N LYS A 241 2.41 -14.29 3.81
CA LYS A 241 3.27 -15.27 4.47
C LYS A 241 4.41 -15.74 3.56
N TYR A 242 5.28 -16.61 4.09
CA TYR A 242 6.44 -17.12 3.38
C TYR A 242 6.47 -18.64 3.36
N VAL A 243 6.87 -19.22 2.23
CA VAL A 243 7.44 -20.56 2.17
C VAL A 243 8.89 -20.45 2.57
N ILE A 244 9.32 -21.27 3.53
CA ILE A 244 10.70 -21.32 4.01
C ILE A 244 11.33 -22.62 3.51
N VAL A 245 12.52 -22.53 2.91
CA VAL A 245 13.37 -23.67 2.59
C VAL A 245 14.58 -23.57 3.49
N LEU A 246 14.77 -24.61 4.32
CA LEU A 246 15.83 -24.67 5.33
C LEU A 246 16.72 -25.85 5.03
N THR A 247 18.01 -25.64 4.84
CA THR A 247 19.01 -26.71 4.68
C THR A 247 19.76 -26.91 5.99
N ILE A 248 19.66 -28.13 6.55
CA ILE A 248 20.33 -28.52 7.80
C ILE A 248 21.34 -29.63 7.55
N TYR A 249 22.41 -29.65 8.35
CA TYR A 249 23.40 -30.71 8.36
C TYR A 249 23.19 -31.65 9.54
N VAL A 250 23.26 -32.96 9.26
CA VAL A 250 23.13 -34.03 10.28
C VAL A 250 24.28 -35.02 10.15
N ASP A 251 24.44 -35.90 11.14
CA ASP A 251 25.43 -36.99 11.09
C ASP A 251 25.14 -37.92 9.89
N GLY A 252 26.13 -38.13 9.00
CA GLY A 252 26.02 -38.97 7.81
C GLY A 252 25.70 -40.44 8.10
N ASN A 253 25.91 -40.91 9.35
CA ASN A 253 25.52 -42.25 9.78
C ASN A 253 24.07 -42.31 10.35
N MET A 254 23.35 -41.21 10.40
CA MET A 254 21.94 -41.17 10.86
C MET A 254 21.08 -41.99 9.89
N LYS A 255 20.19 -42.80 10.44
CA LYS A 255 19.23 -43.55 9.61
C LYS A 255 18.26 -42.62 8.94
N THR A 256 17.90 -42.89 7.69
CA THR A 256 16.94 -42.09 6.91
C THR A 256 15.63 -41.81 7.67
N PHE A 257 15.13 -42.82 8.43
CA PHE A 257 13.93 -42.63 9.24
C PHE A 257 14.11 -41.59 10.34
N ASP A 258 15.27 -41.59 11.00
CA ASP A 258 15.55 -40.65 12.11
C ASP A 258 15.78 -39.25 11.60
N SER A 259 16.51 -39.08 10.47
CA SER A 259 16.74 -37.80 9.85
C SER A 259 15.45 -37.18 9.28
N HIS A 260 14.58 -38.02 8.68
CA HIS A 260 13.27 -37.55 8.21
C HIS A 260 12.37 -37.11 9.34
N LYS A 261 12.33 -37.88 10.45
CA LYS A 261 11.56 -37.51 11.65
C LYS A 261 12.05 -36.17 12.23
N LEU A 262 13.36 -35.98 12.30
CA LEU A 262 13.98 -34.72 12.73
C LEU A 262 13.52 -33.54 11.86
N ALA A 263 13.55 -33.72 10.53
CA ALA A 263 13.08 -32.70 9.58
C ALA A 263 11.58 -32.39 9.78
N ASP A 264 10.73 -33.40 9.89
CA ASP A 264 9.28 -33.23 10.10
C ASP A 264 8.96 -32.47 11.40
N ASP A 265 9.70 -32.75 12.50
CA ASP A 265 9.47 -32.09 13.77
C ASP A 265 9.92 -30.61 13.70
N LEU A 266 11.04 -30.32 13.06
CA LEU A 266 11.50 -28.95 12.80
C LEU A 266 10.51 -28.18 11.90
N GLU A 267 10.01 -28.81 10.81
CA GLU A 267 8.99 -28.20 9.94
C GLU A 267 7.73 -27.82 10.72
N LYS A 268 7.24 -28.72 11.60
CA LYS A 268 6.07 -28.46 12.44
C LYS A 268 6.30 -27.26 13.36
N ASP A 269 7.49 -27.13 13.96
CA ASP A 269 7.78 -26.03 14.87
C ASP A 269 7.94 -24.69 14.14
N VAL A 270 8.63 -24.66 13.01
CA VAL A 270 8.78 -23.44 12.19
C VAL A 270 7.42 -23.02 11.60
N ASN A 271 6.56 -23.96 11.20
CA ASN A 271 5.22 -23.69 10.68
C ASN A 271 4.27 -23.02 11.71
N LYS A 272 4.59 -23.06 13.02
CA LYS A 272 3.82 -22.33 14.05
C LYS A 272 4.08 -20.83 14.06
N LEU A 273 5.13 -20.37 13.38
CA LEU A 273 5.43 -18.93 13.29
C LEU A 273 4.40 -18.22 12.42
N GLU A 274 3.90 -17.07 12.90
CA GLU A 274 2.80 -16.31 12.28
C GLU A 274 3.01 -16.01 10.78
N LYS A 275 4.25 -15.68 10.40
CA LYS A 275 4.60 -15.33 9.01
C LYS A 275 4.95 -16.51 8.12
N VAL A 276 4.93 -17.74 8.63
CA VAL A 276 5.27 -18.92 7.85
C VAL A 276 3.99 -19.55 7.27
N TYR A 277 4.01 -19.76 5.96
CA TYR A 277 2.98 -20.51 5.24
C TYR A 277 3.25 -22.00 5.29
N ARG A 278 4.49 -22.37 4.94
CA ARG A 278 5.00 -23.75 4.91
C ARG A 278 6.53 -23.75 4.99
N THR A 279 7.09 -24.73 5.70
CA THR A 279 8.53 -24.99 5.72
C THR A 279 8.83 -26.28 4.96
N ILE A 280 9.95 -26.31 4.29
CA ILE A 280 10.55 -27.50 3.66
C ILE A 280 11.96 -27.60 4.22
N VAL A 281 12.28 -28.71 4.86
CA VAL A 281 13.61 -28.96 5.41
C VAL A 281 14.35 -29.92 4.49
N HIS A 282 15.47 -29.45 3.96
CA HIS A 282 16.41 -30.25 3.20
C HIS A 282 17.53 -30.74 4.14
N VAL A 283 17.79 -32.05 4.16
CA VAL A 283 18.77 -32.66 5.05
C VAL A 283 20.00 -33.04 4.26
N GLU A 284 21.17 -32.56 4.70
CA GLU A 284 22.49 -32.85 4.13
C GLU A 284 23.33 -33.62 5.16
N PRO A 285 24.02 -34.73 4.75
CA PRO A 285 24.91 -35.47 5.63
C PRO A 285 26.26 -34.77 5.77
N VAL A 286 26.85 -34.79 6.98
CA VAL A 286 28.24 -34.36 7.28
C VAL A 286 28.99 -35.42 8.06
#